data_17ab97f25532d2538910e8ed5f3fa2a3
#
_entry.id   17ab97f25532d2538910e8ed5f3fa2a3
#
_cell.length_a   1.000
_cell.length_b   1.000
_cell.length_c   1.000
_cell.angle_alpha   90.00
_cell.angle_beta   90.00
_cell.angle_gamma   90.00
#
_symmetry.space_group_name_H-M   'P 1'
#
loop_
_entity.id
_entity.type
_entity.pdbx_description
1 polymer ?
#
loop_
_entity_poly.entity_id
_entity_poly.type
_entity_poly.pdbx_seq_one_letter_code
_entity_poly.pdbx_strand_id
1 'polypeptide(L)'
;MPTQFKLSIYPVGTMTNLATVENSQELAFLHDKEAFEHMYRVAKAFSLSKVVPLHFQGKPEDCMTALMMSQQLRVNPLLCLQNMHFIHGNASFSASFSIALANERGPFVGPLTWDVSGKGETLSVTCKAILEATGEEVSVNVGMAQAKKAGWTKNQAYSTMPAQMLRYRSATWLIRLYCPEVLCGLQSMDEIIDVTPKNQAAKVTSVMNSDVDLSTKIDNTGKSDSVIDSINASISESVDV
;
A
#
# COMPACT_ATOMS: atom_id res chain seq x y z
N MET A 1 -43.74 36.80 -7.39
CA MET A 1 -43.87 35.34 -7.47
C MET A 1 -42.66 34.75 -6.79
N PRO A 2 -42.77 34.00 -5.66
CA PRO A 2 -41.60 33.45 -4.96
C PRO A 2 -41.17 32.17 -5.62
N THR A 3 -39.89 32.12 -5.97
CA THR A 3 -39.19 30.96 -6.54
C THR A 3 -39.06 29.91 -5.43
N GLN A 4 -39.71 28.78 -5.62
CA GLN A 4 -39.61 27.64 -4.71
C GLN A 4 -38.21 27.01 -4.83
N PHE A 5 -37.40 27.12 -3.80
CA PHE A 5 -36.21 26.32 -3.59
C PHE A 5 -36.67 24.86 -3.32
N LYS A 6 -36.45 23.98 -4.28
CA LYS A 6 -36.58 22.54 -4.10
C LYS A 6 -35.39 22.07 -3.26
N LEU A 7 -35.61 21.90 -1.94
CA LEU A 7 -34.69 21.15 -1.09
C LEU A 7 -34.66 19.70 -1.61
N SER A 8 -33.64 19.36 -2.36
CA SER A 8 -33.28 17.98 -2.66
C SER A 8 -32.74 17.37 -1.37
N ILE A 9 -33.57 16.57 -0.70
CA ILE A 9 -33.13 15.73 0.42
C ILE A 9 -32.29 14.63 -0.20
N TYR A 10 -30.97 14.82 -0.23
CA TYR A 10 -30.05 13.73 -0.50
C TYR A 10 -30.15 12.76 0.67
N PRO A 11 -30.29 11.44 0.43
CA PRO A 11 -30.17 10.47 1.50
C PRO A 11 -28.76 10.66 2.10
N VAL A 12 -28.71 10.91 3.40
CA VAL A 12 -27.49 10.87 4.19
C VAL A 12 -26.82 9.55 3.85
N GLY A 13 -25.74 9.65 3.06
CA GLY A 13 -24.93 8.48 2.72
C GLY A 13 -24.58 7.82 4.04
N THR A 14 -24.96 6.57 4.18
CA THR A 14 -24.60 5.69 5.29
C THR A 14 -23.11 5.87 5.49
N MET A 15 -22.73 6.53 6.60
CA MET A 15 -21.36 6.53 7.07
C MET A 15 -20.99 5.07 7.24
N THR A 16 -20.27 4.52 6.31
CA THR A 16 -19.70 3.19 6.43
C THR A 16 -18.68 3.29 7.55
N ASN A 17 -19.11 2.95 8.76
CA ASN A 17 -18.22 2.77 9.88
C ASN A 17 -17.13 1.80 9.46
N LEU A 18 -15.86 2.23 9.51
CA LEU A 18 -14.70 1.35 9.39
C LEU A 18 -14.75 0.18 10.39
N ALA A 19 -15.60 0.28 11.41
CA ALA A 19 -15.80 -0.73 12.45
C ALA A 19 -16.99 -1.67 12.23
N THR A 20 -17.92 -1.37 11.35
CA THR A 20 -18.98 -2.32 10.99
C THR A 20 -18.55 -3.09 9.76
N VAL A 21 -17.87 -4.20 10.01
CA VAL A 21 -17.68 -5.27 9.04
C VAL A 21 -19.06 -5.92 8.80
N GLU A 22 -19.93 -5.22 8.08
CA GLU A 22 -21.11 -5.86 7.45
C GLU A 22 -20.69 -6.82 6.33
N ASN A 23 -19.39 -6.91 6.11
CA ASN A 23 -18.78 -7.81 5.15
C ASN A 23 -18.20 -9.04 5.86
N SER A 24 -19.07 -9.75 6.61
CA SER A 24 -18.73 -11.07 7.16
C SER A 24 -18.23 -12.05 6.08
N GLN A 25 -18.54 -11.82 4.82
CA GLN A 25 -18.02 -12.58 3.70
C GLN A 25 -16.56 -12.22 3.32
N GLU A 26 -16.12 -10.97 3.49
CA GLU A 26 -14.75 -10.56 3.11
C GLU A 26 -13.68 -11.14 4.04
N LEU A 27 -13.99 -11.40 5.29
CA LEU A 27 -13.10 -12.08 6.23
C LEU A 27 -13.44 -13.58 6.43
N ALA A 28 -14.52 -14.06 5.82
CA ALA A 28 -14.93 -15.46 5.93
C ALA A 28 -13.83 -16.43 5.45
N PHE A 29 -13.02 -16.01 4.45
CA PHE A 29 -11.92 -16.83 3.95
C PHE A 29 -10.83 -17.11 5.01
N LEU A 30 -10.68 -16.27 6.05
CA LEU A 30 -9.73 -16.53 7.16
C LEU A 30 -10.23 -17.66 8.08
N HIS A 31 -11.53 -17.89 8.11
CA HIS A 31 -12.17 -18.92 8.93
C HIS A 31 -12.60 -20.14 8.11
N ASP A 32 -12.61 -20.03 6.78
CA ASP A 32 -12.92 -21.11 5.85
C ASP A 32 -11.64 -21.64 5.21
N LYS A 33 -11.27 -22.86 5.56
CA LYS A 33 -10.07 -23.53 5.05
C LYS A 33 -10.09 -23.66 3.53
N GLU A 34 -11.23 -23.99 2.92
CA GLU A 34 -11.33 -24.18 1.48
C GLU A 34 -11.15 -22.85 0.73
N ALA A 35 -11.77 -21.79 1.22
CA ALA A 35 -11.64 -20.44 0.67
C ALA A 35 -10.19 -19.94 0.80
N PHE A 36 -9.53 -20.17 1.94
CA PHE A 36 -8.13 -19.85 2.14
C PHE A 36 -7.21 -20.59 1.16
N GLU A 37 -7.38 -21.91 1.04
CA GLU A 37 -6.59 -22.73 0.12
C GLU A 37 -6.84 -22.32 -1.34
N HIS A 38 -8.06 -21.95 -1.69
CA HIS A 38 -8.37 -21.43 -3.03
C HIS A 38 -7.63 -20.12 -3.30
N MET A 39 -7.71 -19.16 -2.38
CA MET A 39 -7.00 -17.87 -2.50
C MET A 39 -5.49 -18.07 -2.58
N TYR A 40 -4.92 -18.96 -1.78
CA TYR A 40 -3.50 -19.27 -1.82
C TYR A 40 -3.08 -19.89 -3.16
N ARG A 41 -3.88 -20.79 -3.75
CA ARG A 41 -3.64 -21.34 -5.10
C ARG A 41 -3.64 -20.25 -6.17
N VAL A 42 -4.59 -19.31 -6.08
CA VAL A 42 -4.65 -18.13 -6.98
C VAL A 42 -3.40 -17.26 -6.80
N ALA A 43 -3.03 -16.95 -5.57
CA ALA A 43 -1.83 -16.18 -5.26
C ALA A 43 -0.55 -16.84 -5.78
N LYS A 44 -0.46 -18.17 -5.63
CA LYS A 44 0.65 -18.98 -6.18
C LYS A 44 0.70 -18.89 -7.71
N ALA A 45 -0.45 -18.96 -8.39
CA ALA A 45 -0.50 -18.80 -9.85
C ALA A 45 -0.03 -17.41 -10.29
N PHE A 46 -0.43 -16.35 -9.58
CA PHE A 46 0.07 -14.99 -9.85
C PHE A 46 1.58 -14.89 -9.61
N SER A 47 2.12 -15.46 -8.53
CA SER A 47 3.55 -15.39 -8.20
C SER A 47 4.44 -16.05 -9.26
N LEU A 48 3.91 -16.97 -10.05
CA LEU A 48 4.61 -17.63 -11.17
C LEU A 48 4.47 -16.87 -12.50
N SER A 49 3.61 -15.86 -12.54
CA SER A 49 3.30 -15.10 -13.76
C SER A 49 4.35 -14.00 -14.01
N LYS A 50 4.79 -13.89 -15.27
CA LYS A 50 5.68 -12.80 -15.71
C LYS A 50 4.99 -11.44 -15.80
N VAL A 51 3.66 -11.39 -15.73
CA VAL A 51 2.88 -10.14 -15.76
C VAL A 51 2.92 -9.43 -14.40
N VAL A 52 3.24 -10.15 -13.34
CA VAL A 52 3.36 -9.61 -11.99
C VAL A 52 4.75 -9.01 -11.79
N PRO A 53 4.88 -7.84 -11.11
CA PRO A 53 6.17 -7.20 -10.83
C PRO A 53 7.16 -8.15 -10.15
N LEU A 54 8.46 -7.97 -10.44
CA LEU A 54 9.54 -8.85 -9.97
C LEU A 54 9.54 -9.06 -8.44
N HIS A 55 9.16 -8.03 -7.67
CA HIS A 55 9.14 -8.13 -6.21
C HIS A 55 8.03 -9.06 -5.65
N PHE A 56 7.06 -9.44 -6.47
CA PHE A 56 6.02 -10.43 -6.16
C PHE A 56 6.33 -11.81 -6.73
N GLN A 57 7.23 -11.92 -7.74
CA GLN A 57 7.53 -13.19 -8.38
C GLN A 57 8.19 -14.16 -7.39
N GLY A 58 7.68 -15.39 -7.35
CA GLY A 58 8.11 -16.42 -6.41
C GLY A 58 7.64 -16.22 -4.96
N LYS A 59 6.80 -15.21 -4.68
CA LYS A 59 6.32 -14.89 -3.33
C LYS A 59 4.78 -14.96 -3.26
N PRO A 60 4.21 -16.14 -3.10
CA PRO A 60 2.77 -16.30 -3.07
C PRO A 60 2.12 -15.59 -1.86
N GLU A 61 2.83 -15.45 -0.74
CA GLU A 61 2.36 -14.75 0.46
C GLU A 61 2.14 -13.25 0.21
N ASP A 62 3.11 -12.61 -0.47
CA ASP A 62 3.01 -11.20 -0.86
C ASP A 62 1.88 -11.01 -1.88
N CYS A 63 1.75 -11.94 -2.85
CA CYS A 63 0.64 -11.94 -3.80
C CYS A 63 -0.72 -12.08 -3.10
N MET A 64 -0.82 -12.95 -2.09
CA MET A 64 -2.04 -13.14 -1.31
C MET A 64 -2.44 -11.86 -0.59
N THR A 65 -1.49 -11.17 0.02
CA THR A 65 -1.73 -9.87 0.66
C THR A 65 -2.28 -8.84 -0.34
N ALA A 66 -1.70 -8.76 -1.53
CA ALA A 66 -2.16 -7.87 -2.58
C ALA A 66 -3.56 -8.24 -3.11
N LEU A 67 -3.89 -9.55 -3.18
CA LEU A 67 -5.24 -10.01 -3.52
C LEU A 67 -6.27 -9.60 -2.47
N MET A 68 -5.94 -9.72 -1.19
CA MET A 68 -6.79 -9.24 -0.09
C MET A 68 -7.03 -7.74 -0.19
N MET A 69 -5.98 -6.96 -0.42
CA MET A 69 -6.09 -5.51 -0.62
C MET A 69 -6.93 -5.16 -1.86
N SER A 70 -6.84 -5.94 -2.94
CA SER A 70 -7.64 -5.72 -4.13
C SER A 70 -9.14 -5.92 -3.88
N GLN A 71 -9.50 -6.89 -3.05
CA GLN A 71 -10.88 -7.12 -2.61
C GLN A 71 -11.38 -5.96 -1.75
N GLN A 72 -10.58 -5.55 -0.74
CA GLN A 72 -10.91 -4.42 0.15
C GLN A 72 -11.12 -3.13 -0.66
N LEU A 73 -10.25 -2.87 -1.62
CA LEU A 73 -10.34 -1.71 -2.50
C LEU A 73 -11.34 -1.90 -3.65
N ARG A 74 -11.91 -3.09 -3.85
CA ARG A 74 -12.80 -3.44 -4.98
C ARG A 74 -12.19 -3.06 -6.33
N VAL A 75 -10.91 -3.35 -6.51
CA VAL A 75 -10.17 -3.11 -7.75
C VAL A 75 -9.74 -4.41 -8.40
N ASN A 76 -9.40 -4.36 -9.67
CA ASN A 76 -8.84 -5.52 -10.35
C ASN A 76 -7.55 -6.00 -9.64
N PRO A 77 -7.43 -7.30 -9.30
CA PRO A 77 -6.26 -7.84 -8.60
C PRO A 77 -4.93 -7.56 -9.30
N LEU A 78 -4.89 -7.62 -10.63
CA LEU A 78 -3.68 -7.36 -11.38
C LEU A 78 -3.26 -5.89 -11.30
N LEU A 79 -4.23 -4.95 -11.33
CA LEU A 79 -3.95 -3.53 -11.13
C LEU A 79 -3.40 -3.27 -9.72
N CYS A 80 -3.95 -3.95 -8.71
CA CYS A 80 -3.46 -3.85 -7.34
C CYS A 80 -2.00 -4.33 -7.26
N LEU A 81 -1.70 -5.54 -7.77
CA LEU A 81 -0.36 -6.10 -7.81
C LEU A 81 0.65 -5.19 -8.53
N GLN A 82 0.26 -4.59 -9.66
CA GLN A 82 1.14 -3.71 -10.44
C GLN A 82 1.43 -2.36 -9.76
N ASN A 83 0.60 -1.93 -8.82
CA ASN A 83 0.72 -0.64 -8.15
C ASN A 83 1.07 -0.72 -6.67
N MET A 84 1.13 -1.93 -6.11
CA MET A 84 1.42 -2.15 -4.70
C MET A 84 2.90 -2.49 -4.50
N HIS A 85 3.49 -1.94 -3.45
CA HIS A 85 4.88 -2.16 -3.07
C HIS A 85 4.99 -2.44 -1.59
N PHE A 86 5.91 -3.34 -1.21
CA PHE A 86 6.26 -3.56 0.18
C PHE A 86 7.62 -2.90 0.47
N ILE A 87 7.62 -1.90 1.33
CA ILE A 87 8.82 -1.15 1.72
C ILE A 87 8.97 -1.24 3.23
N HIS A 88 10.02 -1.89 3.71
CA HIS A 88 10.28 -2.12 5.14
C HIS A 88 9.10 -2.77 5.89
N GLY A 89 8.42 -3.72 5.24
CA GLY A 89 7.26 -4.41 5.79
C GLY A 89 5.95 -3.63 5.74
N ASN A 90 5.96 -2.40 5.22
CA ASN A 90 4.76 -1.61 5.03
C ASN A 90 4.25 -1.74 3.59
N ALA A 91 2.96 -2.03 3.45
CA ALA A 91 2.28 -1.96 2.17
C ALA A 91 2.10 -0.50 1.76
N SER A 92 2.32 -0.21 0.49
CA SER A 92 2.18 1.13 -0.09
C SER A 92 1.71 1.06 -1.53
N PHE A 93 1.07 2.12 -2.00
CA PHE A 93 0.67 2.24 -3.40
C PHE A 93 1.50 3.28 -4.15
N SER A 94 1.57 3.16 -5.47
CA SER A 94 2.10 4.23 -6.30
C SER A 94 1.25 5.50 -6.14
N ALA A 95 1.88 6.68 -6.19
CA ALA A 95 1.15 7.96 -6.10
C ALA A 95 0.11 8.11 -7.23
N SER A 96 0.43 7.63 -8.43
CA SER A 96 -0.49 7.65 -9.57
C SER A 96 -1.74 6.81 -9.35
N PHE A 97 -1.60 5.62 -8.73
CA PHE A 97 -2.73 4.76 -8.39
C PHE A 97 -3.60 5.38 -7.29
N SER A 98 -2.96 5.99 -6.29
CA SER A 98 -3.65 6.72 -5.23
C SER A 98 -4.50 7.88 -5.80
N ILE A 99 -3.95 8.63 -6.76
CA ILE A 99 -4.66 9.71 -7.45
C ILE A 99 -5.83 9.16 -8.27
N ALA A 100 -5.62 8.04 -8.99
CA ALA A 100 -6.68 7.42 -9.78
C ALA A 100 -7.86 6.98 -8.91
N LEU A 101 -7.59 6.33 -7.77
CA LEU A 101 -8.63 5.93 -6.82
C LEU A 101 -9.37 7.14 -6.24
N ALA A 102 -8.65 8.21 -5.88
CA ALA A 102 -9.26 9.42 -5.36
C ALA A 102 -10.13 10.15 -6.39
N ASN A 103 -9.70 10.16 -7.67
CA ASN A 103 -10.49 10.73 -8.76
C ASN A 103 -11.75 9.91 -9.08
N GLU A 104 -11.71 8.59 -8.87
CA GLU A 104 -12.84 7.69 -9.13
C GLU A 104 -13.84 7.64 -7.97
N ARG A 105 -13.35 7.69 -6.73
CA ARG A 105 -14.14 7.35 -5.53
C ARG A 105 -14.04 8.38 -4.40
N GLY A 106 -13.16 9.36 -4.55
CA GLY A 106 -13.05 10.44 -3.57
C GLY A 106 -14.29 11.32 -3.55
N PRO A 107 -14.49 12.11 -2.48
CA PRO A 107 -15.63 13.00 -2.32
C PRO A 107 -15.48 14.29 -3.12
N PHE A 108 -14.90 14.21 -4.32
CA PHE A 108 -14.53 15.38 -5.12
C PHE A 108 -15.39 15.51 -6.38
N VAL A 109 -15.73 16.74 -6.73
CA VAL A 109 -16.34 17.07 -8.02
C VAL A 109 -15.27 17.10 -9.09
N GLY A 110 -15.12 15.99 -9.82
CA GLY A 110 -14.11 15.84 -10.87
C GLY A 110 -12.71 15.51 -10.37
N PRO A 111 -11.72 15.51 -11.28
CA PRO A 111 -10.36 15.09 -10.95
C PRO A 111 -9.61 16.17 -10.14
N LEU A 112 -8.59 15.71 -9.42
CA LEU A 112 -7.61 16.61 -8.78
C LEU A 112 -6.92 17.48 -9.83
N THR A 113 -6.67 18.75 -9.48
CA THR A 113 -6.01 19.72 -10.34
C THR A 113 -4.79 20.32 -9.65
N TRP A 114 -3.85 20.88 -10.42
CA TRP A 114 -2.62 21.42 -9.86
C TRP A 114 -2.25 22.77 -10.45
N ASP A 115 -1.93 23.71 -9.57
CA ASP A 115 -1.27 24.96 -9.89
C ASP A 115 0.22 24.86 -9.57
N VAL A 116 1.06 25.18 -10.52
CA VAL A 116 2.52 25.18 -10.38
C VAL A 116 3.02 26.61 -10.40
N SER A 117 3.78 27.00 -9.39
CA SER A 117 4.35 28.36 -9.29
C SER A 117 5.84 28.31 -8.91
N GLY A 118 6.58 29.36 -9.28
CA GLY A 118 8.01 29.47 -9.02
C GLY A 118 8.88 28.57 -9.90
N LYS A 119 10.19 28.60 -9.66
CA LYS A 119 11.20 27.78 -10.32
C LYS A 119 12.34 27.46 -9.36
N GLY A 120 13.04 26.34 -9.57
CA GLY A 120 14.16 25.94 -8.73
C GLY A 120 13.78 25.81 -7.26
N GLU A 121 14.43 26.53 -6.37
CA GLU A 121 14.16 26.48 -4.92
C GLU A 121 12.81 27.10 -4.52
N THR A 122 12.27 28.03 -5.34
CA THR A 122 10.95 28.64 -5.10
C THR A 122 9.80 27.85 -5.72
N LEU A 123 10.09 26.76 -6.43
CA LEU A 123 9.07 25.91 -7.04
C LEU A 123 8.12 25.37 -5.97
N SER A 124 6.82 25.58 -6.18
CA SER A 124 5.75 25.04 -5.35
C SER A 124 4.61 24.53 -6.22
N VAL A 125 3.89 23.57 -5.71
CA VAL A 125 2.73 22.95 -6.37
C VAL A 125 1.58 22.89 -5.38
N THR A 126 0.44 23.42 -5.79
CA THR A 126 -0.80 23.35 -5.03
C THR A 126 -1.74 22.36 -5.70
N CYS A 127 -2.05 21.26 -5.03
CA CYS A 127 -3.12 20.35 -5.43
C CYS A 127 -4.46 20.92 -4.94
N LYS A 128 -5.47 20.88 -5.80
CA LYS A 128 -6.81 21.42 -5.52
C LYS A 128 -7.88 20.39 -5.86
N ALA A 129 -8.96 20.42 -5.10
CA ALA A 129 -10.17 19.67 -5.35
C ALA A 129 -11.39 20.45 -4.86
N ILE A 130 -12.57 20.14 -5.39
CA ILE A 130 -13.84 20.69 -4.92
C ILE A 130 -14.58 19.57 -4.21
N LEU A 131 -14.96 19.77 -2.95
CA LEU A 131 -15.73 18.79 -2.20
C LEU A 131 -17.17 18.73 -2.73
N GLU A 132 -17.65 17.52 -3.03
CA GLU A 132 -19.01 17.31 -3.56
C GLU A 132 -20.08 17.73 -2.54
N ALA A 133 -19.85 17.46 -1.26
CA ALA A 133 -20.83 17.74 -0.19
C ALA A 133 -21.06 19.22 0.07
N THR A 134 -20.03 20.07 -0.06
CA THR A 134 -20.08 21.48 0.31
C THR A 134 -19.88 22.45 -0.86
N GLY A 135 -19.32 21.97 -1.99
CA GLY A 135 -18.88 22.81 -3.10
C GLY A 135 -17.64 23.65 -2.77
N GLU A 136 -17.00 23.41 -1.62
CA GLU A 136 -15.82 24.15 -1.17
C GLU A 136 -14.56 23.66 -1.90
N GLU A 137 -13.71 24.61 -2.35
CA GLU A 137 -12.39 24.28 -2.87
C GLU A 137 -11.44 24.01 -1.70
N VAL A 138 -10.88 22.82 -1.67
CA VAL A 138 -9.83 22.41 -0.73
C VAL A 138 -8.50 22.31 -1.45
N SER A 139 -7.41 22.62 -0.77
CA SER A 139 -6.10 22.62 -1.40
C SER A 139 -4.97 22.28 -0.44
N VAL A 140 -3.89 21.71 -1.00
CA VAL A 140 -2.63 21.43 -0.31
C VAL A 140 -1.47 21.95 -1.14
N ASN A 141 -0.67 22.83 -0.57
CA ASN A 141 0.53 23.35 -1.20
C ASN A 141 1.78 22.65 -0.66
N VAL A 142 2.68 22.27 -1.56
CA VAL A 142 3.99 21.68 -1.22
C VAL A 142 5.06 22.33 -2.08
N GLY A 143 6.15 22.78 -1.46
CA GLY A 143 7.25 23.47 -2.14
C GLY A 143 8.60 22.80 -1.98
N MET A 144 9.55 23.15 -2.87
CA MET A 144 10.93 22.65 -2.82
C MET A 144 11.65 23.04 -1.52
N ALA A 145 11.37 24.22 -0.96
CA ALA A 145 11.90 24.64 0.32
C ALA A 145 11.52 23.68 1.45
N GLN A 146 10.24 23.22 1.45
CA GLN A 146 9.75 22.22 2.39
C GLN A 146 10.37 20.85 2.12
N ALA A 147 10.46 20.41 0.86
CA ALA A 147 11.09 19.17 0.48
C ALA A 147 12.56 19.10 0.93
N LYS A 148 13.29 20.21 0.77
CA LYS A 148 14.70 20.33 1.23
C LYS A 148 14.80 20.24 2.75
N LYS A 149 13.96 20.97 3.48
CA LYS A 149 13.94 20.96 4.95
C LYS A 149 13.56 19.58 5.51
N ALA A 150 12.64 18.88 4.86
CA ALA A 150 12.20 17.53 5.23
C ALA A 150 13.17 16.42 4.78
N GLY A 151 14.21 16.76 3.98
CA GLY A 151 15.20 15.81 3.50
C GLY A 151 14.77 14.95 2.32
N TRP A 152 13.61 15.23 1.69
CA TRP A 152 13.10 14.46 0.55
C TRP A 152 13.98 14.60 -0.70
N THR A 153 14.72 15.70 -0.82
CA THR A 153 15.66 15.96 -1.90
C THR A 153 16.86 15.01 -1.97
N LYS A 154 17.01 14.11 -0.98
CA LYS A 154 17.92 12.95 -1.04
C LYS A 154 17.49 11.94 -2.11
N ASN A 155 16.20 11.89 -2.44
CA ASN A 155 15.67 11.17 -3.58
C ASN A 155 15.98 11.96 -4.85
N GLN A 156 16.75 11.35 -5.78
CA GLN A 156 17.20 11.97 -7.01
C GLN A 156 16.04 12.47 -7.90
N ALA A 157 14.85 11.89 -7.76
CA ALA A 157 13.67 12.31 -8.51
C ALA A 157 13.30 13.79 -8.28
N TYR A 158 13.59 14.34 -7.07
CA TYR A 158 13.37 15.77 -6.79
C TYR A 158 14.33 16.69 -7.55
N SER A 159 15.47 16.21 -8.04
CA SER A 159 16.36 16.99 -8.90
C SER A 159 16.06 16.82 -10.37
N THR A 160 15.59 15.64 -10.80
CA THR A 160 15.29 15.35 -12.22
C THR A 160 13.86 15.74 -12.61
N MET A 161 12.90 15.56 -11.74
CA MET A 161 11.47 15.80 -11.98
C MET A 161 10.79 16.52 -10.81
N PRO A 162 11.29 17.68 -10.35
CA PRO A 162 10.82 18.31 -9.11
C PRO A 162 9.32 18.63 -9.13
N ALA A 163 8.80 19.16 -10.21
CA ALA A 163 7.38 19.49 -10.33
C ALA A 163 6.48 18.24 -10.24
N GLN A 164 6.91 17.11 -10.79
CA GLN A 164 6.16 15.84 -10.71
C GLN A 164 6.14 15.29 -9.29
N MET A 165 7.28 15.30 -8.60
CA MET A 165 7.36 14.85 -7.21
C MET A 165 6.50 15.70 -6.28
N LEU A 166 6.49 17.03 -6.48
CA LEU A 166 5.63 17.93 -5.73
C LEU A 166 4.14 17.73 -6.04
N ARG A 167 3.77 17.41 -7.30
CA ARG A 167 2.38 17.01 -7.64
C ARG A 167 1.95 15.76 -6.91
N TYR A 168 2.77 14.72 -6.91
CA TYR A 168 2.47 13.50 -6.20
C TYR A 168 2.33 13.72 -4.70
N ARG A 169 3.27 14.46 -4.10
CA ARG A 169 3.25 14.75 -2.66
C ARG A 169 2.04 15.59 -2.25
N SER A 170 1.70 16.63 -3.01
CA SER A 170 0.54 17.49 -2.69
C SER A 170 -0.78 16.72 -2.84
N ALA A 171 -0.89 15.85 -3.84
CA ALA A 171 -2.07 15.01 -4.03
C ALA A 171 -2.23 13.97 -2.92
N THR A 172 -1.18 13.22 -2.59
CA THR A 172 -1.26 12.18 -1.54
C THR A 172 -1.58 12.79 -0.17
N TRP A 173 -1.09 14.00 0.12
CA TRP A 173 -1.46 14.71 1.34
C TRP A 173 -2.92 15.19 1.32
N LEU A 174 -3.40 15.69 0.18
CA LEU A 174 -4.80 16.10 0.04
C LEU A 174 -5.73 14.90 0.21
N ILE A 175 -5.43 13.76 -0.44
CA ILE A 175 -6.19 12.52 -0.31
C ILE A 175 -6.24 12.06 1.15
N ARG A 176 -5.10 12.08 1.84
CA ARG A 176 -5.02 11.64 3.23
C ARG A 176 -5.80 12.55 4.20
N LEU A 177 -5.91 13.83 3.88
CA LEU A 177 -6.66 14.80 4.70
C LEU A 177 -8.17 14.68 4.50
N TYR A 178 -8.62 14.44 3.26
CA TYR A 178 -10.04 14.56 2.91
C TYR A 178 -10.73 13.23 2.58
N CYS A 179 -9.98 12.19 2.22
CA CYS A 179 -10.52 10.86 1.91
C CYS A 179 -9.53 9.72 2.22
N PRO A 180 -9.03 9.60 3.47
CA PRO A 180 -8.07 8.56 3.84
C PRO A 180 -8.62 7.14 3.64
N GLU A 181 -9.92 6.96 3.68
CA GLU A 181 -10.64 5.70 3.47
C GLU A 181 -10.44 5.14 2.06
N VAL A 182 -10.26 6.00 1.06
CA VAL A 182 -10.04 5.59 -0.34
C VAL A 182 -8.78 4.73 -0.49
N LEU A 183 -7.78 4.97 0.35
CA LEU A 183 -6.52 4.24 0.38
C LEU A 183 -6.38 3.31 1.58
N CYS A 184 -7.45 3.08 2.36
CA CYS A 184 -7.39 2.32 3.61
C CYS A 184 -6.29 2.82 4.56
N GLY A 185 -5.97 4.11 4.54
CA GLY A 185 -4.93 4.74 5.34
C GLY A 185 -3.49 4.44 4.90
N LEU A 186 -3.28 3.73 3.79
CA LEU A 186 -1.93 3.41 3.30
C LEU A 186 -1.21 4.65 2.76
N GLN A 187 0.10 4.66 2.95
CA GLN A 187 0.99 5.70 2.44
C GLN A 187 1.36 5.43 0.97
N SER A 188 1.74 6.49 0.24
CA SER A 188 2.34 6.28 -1.07
C SER A 188 3.79 5.78 -0.96
N MET A 189 4.24 5.03 -1.96
CA MET A 189 5.60 4.53 -2.06
C MET A 189 6.64 5.67 -1.93
N ASP A 190 6.40 6.79 -2.63
CA ASP A 190 7.30 7.95 -2.63
C ASP A 190 7.43 8.56 -1.22
N GLU A 191 6.35 8.55 -0.43
CA GLU A 191 6.39 9.05 0.95
C GLU A 191 7.26 8.19 1.86
N ILE A 192 7.20 6.87 1.71
CA ILE A 192 8.00 5.95 2.52
C ILE A 192 9.48 6.05 2.12
N ILE A 193 9.79 6.10 0.83
CA ILE A 193 11.17 6.22 0.32
C ILE A 193 11.82 7.51 0.82
N ASP A 194 11.09 8.63 0.80
CA ASP A 194 11.61 9.95 1.14
C ASP A 194 12.00 10.08 2.62
N VAL A 195 11.33 9.34 3.52
CA VAL A 195 11.58 9.42 4.96
C VAL A 195 12.50 8.31 5.48
N THR A 196 12.79 7.29 4.65
CA THR A 196 13.61 6.15 5.08
C THR A 196 15.11 6.45 4.98
N PRO A 197 15.88 6.33 6.06
CA PRO A 197 17.34 6.46 6.01
C PRO A 197 17.96 5.36 5.15
N LYS A 198 18.84 5.73 4.21
CA LYS A 198 19.53 4.78 3.31
C LYS A 198 20.28 3.63 4.02
N ASN A 199 20.63 3.81 5.29
CA ASN A 199 21.38 2.81 6.07
C ASN A 199 20.55 1.60 6.53
N GLN A 200 19.23 1.64 6.47
CA GLN A 200 18.41 0.48 6.83
C GLN A 200 18.18 -0.47 5.65
N ALA A 201 18.20 0.02 4.42
CA ALA A 201 18.05 -0.81 3.22
C ALA A 201 19.22 -1.82 3.05
N ALA A 202 20.44 -1.43 3.42
CA ALA A 202 21.62 -2.30 3.35
C ALA A 202 21.63 -3.42 4.42
N LYS A 203 20.97 -3.19 5.55
CA LYS A 203 21.01 -4.14 6.69
C LYS A 203 20.03 -5.31 6.51
N VAL A 204 18.93 -5.11 5.80
CA VAL A 204 17.95 -6.17 5.51
C VAL A 204 18.50 -7.11 4.42
N THR A 205 19.21 -6.58 3.42
CA THR A 205 19.82 -7.41 2.37
C THR A 205 20.96 -8.27 2.92
N SER A 206 21.71 -7.81 3.98
CA SER A 206 22.79 -8.56 4.59
C SER A 206 22.32 -9.66 5.54
N VAL A 207 21.11 -9.53 6.11
CA VAL A 207 20.51 -10.57 6.97
C VAL A 207 19.85 -11.68 6.11
N MET A 208 19.36 -11.35 4.90
CA MET A 208 18.84 -12.35 3.97
C MET A 208 19.92 -13.09 3.20
N ASN A 209 21.15 -12.57 3.13
CA ASN A 209 22.32 -13.22 2.51
C ASN A 209 23.23 -13.92 3.51
N SER A 210 22.88 -14.01 4.80
CA SER A 210 23.46 -15.00 5.68
C SER A 210 22.80 -16.33 5.36
N ASP A 211 23.26 -16.93 4.27
CA ASP A 211 22.95 -18.29 3.87
C ASP A 211 23.12 -19.20 5.09
N VAL A 212 22.02 -19.74 5.55
CA VAL A 212 22.06 -21.07 6.11
C VAL A 212 22.38 -21.97 4.93
N ASP A 213 23.66 -22.27 4.74
CA ASP A 213 24.17 -23.20 3.77
C ASP A 213 23.62 -24.61 4.11
N LEU A 214 22.44 -24.92 3.59
CA LEU A 214 21.78 -26.22 3.67
C LEU A 214 22.30 -27.20 2.61
N SER A 215 23.42 -26.85 1.94
CA SER A 215 24.02 -27.69 0.88
C SER A 215 25.14 -28.61 1.37
N THR A 216 25.31 -28.79 2.67
CA THR A 216 26.27 -29.77 3.19
C THR A 216 25.61 -31.09 3.59
N LYS A 217 25.78 -32.07 2.70
CA LYS A 217 25.76 -33.54 2.94
C LYS A 217 24.41 -34.21 3.08
N ILE A 218 23.79 -34.48 1.93
CA ILE A 218 23.05 -35.72 1.77
C ILE A 218 24.09 -36.77 1.32
N ASP A 219 24.81 -37.35 2.26
CA ASP A 219 25.48 -38.65 2.02
C ASP A 219 24.40 -39.72 2.19
N ASN A 220 24.22 -40.52 1.11
CA ASN A 220 23.39 -41.68 1.03
C ASN A 220 23.91 -42.78 1.99
N THR A 221 23.50 -42.74 3.25
CA THR A 221 23.46 -43.91 4.13
C THR A 221 22.28 -43.76 5.08
N GLY A 222 21.29 -44.65 4.85
CA GLY A 222 20.06 -44.68 5.63
C GLY A 222 20.28 -44.88 7.13
N LYS A 223 19.85 -43.88 7.90
CA LYS A 223 19.39 -44.02 9.29
C LYS A 223 18.58 -42.74 9.66
N SER A 224 17.29 -42.88 9.63
CA SER A 224 16.31 -41.81 9.91
C SER A 224 15.80 -41.75 11.37
N ASP A 225 16.58 -42.20 12.35
CA ASP A 225 16.05 -42.39 13.69
C ASP A 225 16.59 -41.42 14.78
N SER A 226 17.56 -40.54 14.47
CA SER A 226 18.18 -39.71 15.53
C SER A 226 17.71 -38.28 15.62
N VAL A 227 16.92 -37.76 14.65
CA VAL A 227 16.45 -36.37 14.66
C VAL A 227 15.06 -36.26 15.32
N ILE A 228 14.27 -37.31 15.23
CA ILE A 228 12.92 -37.34 15.84
C ILE A 228 13.03 -37.48 17.36
N ASP A 229 14.01 -38.20 17.88
CA ASP A 229 14.21 -38.38 19.31
C ASP A 229 14.73 -37.10 20.01
N SER A 230 15.50 -36.26 19.32
CA SER A 230 15.96 -34.98 19.88
C SER A 230 14.86 -33.91 19.92
N ILE A 231 13.87 -33.98 19.05
CA ILE A 231 12.72 -33.05 19.04
C ILE A 231 11.71 -33.45 20.14
N ASN A 232 11.52 -34.76 20.35
CA ASN A 232 10.59 -35.23 21.38
C ASN A 232 11.15 -35.02 22.79
N ALA A 233 12.47 -35.02 23.01
CA ALA A 233 13.10 -34.70 24.27
C ALA A 233 12.93 -33.23 24.67
N SER A 234 12.93 -32.31 23.68
CA SER A 234 12.77 -30.88 23.94
C SER A 234 11.33 -30.47 24.27
N ILE A 235 10.35 -31.28 23.90
CA ILE A 235 8.93 -31.00 24.16
C ILE A 235 8.50 -31.50 25.55
N SER A 236 9.17 -32.52 26.09
CA SER A 236 8.83 -33.07 27.41
C SER A 236 9.38 -32.22 28.59
N GLU A 237 10.34 -31.34 28.39
CA GLU A 237 10.88 -30.43 29.43
C GLU A 237 10.08 -29.11 29.61
N SER A 238 9.09 -28.83 28.78
CA SER A 238 8.33 -27.58 28.83
C SER A 238 6.91 -27.72 29.44
N VAL A 239 6.56 -28.85 30.01
CA VAL A 239 5.19 -29.13 30.54
C VAL A 239 5.15 -29.20 32.08
N ASP A 240 6.25 -29.10 32.80
CA ASP A 240 6.29 -29.10 34.26
C ASP A 240 6.94 -27.81 34.80
N VAL A 241 6.25 -26.66 34.69
CA VAL A 241 6.34 -25.53 35.65
C VAL A 241 5.00 -24.77 35.63
#